data_569729b2308c0bf9ceccf359d45e384d
#
_entry.id   569729b2308c0bf9ceccf359d45e384d
#
_cell.length_a   1.000
_cell.length_b   1.000
_cell.length_c   1.000
_cell.angle_alpha   90.00
_cell.angle_beta   90.00
_cell.angle_gamma   90.00
#
_symmetry.space_group_name_H-M   'P 1'
#
loop_
_entity.id
_entity.type
_entity.pdbx_description
1 polymer ?
#
loop_
_entity_poly.entity_id
_entity_poly.type
_entity_poly.pdbx_seq_one_letter_code
_entity_poly.pdbx_strand_id
1 'polypeptide(L)'
;MSEQPANEAPFRLLRDVDFGENVIVYSFTNLYGCSIGDNSRVGTFVEIQRGATVGANCKIQSHTFICDGVEIQDEVFVGHGVVFINDRRPRASNASGELLDDSEWLLEHTVVERGAAVGSGATILCGVRIGEGALVGAGAVVTKDVAPHAVVAGNPARLLLPAPPKRVRSLSP
;
A
#
# COMPACT_ATOMS: atom_id res chain seq x y z
N MET A 1 3.79 -15.47 -25.25
CA MET A 1 4.13 -15.02 -23.89
C MET A 1 3.91 -16.20 -22.99
N SER A 2 4.98 -16.77 -22.42
CA SER A 2 4.91 -17.95 -21.56
C SER A 2 4.15 -17.61 -20.29
N GLU A 3 3.04 -18.31 -20.07
CA GLU A 3 2.36 -18.34 -18.78
C GLU A 3 3.38 -18.78 -17.71
N GLN A 4 3.74 -17.88 -16.83
CA GLN A 4 4.42 -18.30 -15.62
C GLN A 4 3.37 -18.99 -14.73
N PRO A 5 3.58 -20.25 -14.38
CA PRO A 5 2.67 -20.93 -13.48
C PRO A 5 2.62 -20.19 -12.15
N ALA A 6 1.45 -19.72 -11.78
CA ALA A 6 1.22 -18.93 -10.57
C ALA A 6 1.63 -19.66 -9.27
N ASN A 7 1.98 -20.94 -9.32
CA ASN A 7 2.21 -21.81 -8.18
C ASN A 7 3.66 -22.24 -7.93
N GLU A 8 4.64 -21.84 -8.71
CA GLU A 8 6.02 -22.32 -8.56
C GLU A 8 7.02 -21.29 -8.05
N ALA A 9 6.60 -20.20 -7.50
CA ALA A 9 7.55 -19.31 -6.81
C ALA A 9 7.86 -19.90 -5.42
N PRO A 10 9.05 -20.47 -5.20
CA PRO A 10 9.38 -21.33 -4.05
C PRO A 10 9.54 -20.52 -2.82
N PHE A 11 9.17 -19.48 -2.47
CA PHE A 11 9.36 -18.71 -1.23
C PHE A 11 8.24 -17.68 -1.01
N ARG A 12 6.97 -18.14 -1.01
CA ARG A 12 5.84 -17.31 -0.65
C ARG A 12 5.19 -17.88 0.61
N LEU A 13 4.93 -17.04 1.58
CA LEU A 13 4.09 -17.36 2.72
C LEU A 13 2.71 -16.74 2.46
N LEU A 14 1.75 -17.58 2.13
CA LEU A 14 0.37 -17.18 1.83
C LEU A 14 -0.55 -17.90 2.81
N ARG A 15 -1.26 -17.15 3.67
CA ARG A 15 -2.19 -17.71 4.65
C ARG A 15 -3.48 -16.89 4.68
N ASP A 16 -4.62 -17.54 4.46
CA ASP A 16 -5.95 -16.90 4.51
C ASP A 16 -6.01 -15.63 3.65
N VAL A 17 -5.58 -15.73 2.39
CA VAL A 17 -5.57 -14.62 1.43
C VAL A 17 -6.67 -14.83 0.40
N ASP A 18 -7.56 -13.84 0.26
CA ASP A 18 -8.58 -13.82 -0.77
C ASP A 18 -8.01 -13.18 -2.04
N PHE A 19 -7.87 -13.97 -3.10
CA PHE A 19 -7.39 -13.51 -4.39
C PHE A 19 -8.51 -13.39 -5.42
N GLY A 20 -8.56 -12.26 -6.11
CA GLY A 20 -9.31 -12.09 -7.34
C GLY A 20 -8.68 -12.82 -8.53
N GLU A 21 -9.23 -12.59 -9.72
CA GLU A 21 -8.73 -13.21 -10.94
C GLU A 21 -7.40 -12.60 -11.41
N ASN A 22 -6.53 -13.43 -12.00
CA ASN A 22 -5.26 -13.00 -12.63
C ASN A 22 -4.30 -12.24 -11.72
N VAL A 23 -4.34 -12.43 -10.41
CA VAL A 23 -3.40 -11.83 -9.47
C VAL A 23 -2.02 -12.46 -9.63
N ILE A 24 -0.99 -11.64 -9.72
CA ILE A 24 0.41 -12.08 -9.78
C ILE A 24 1.13 -11.70 -8.50
N VAL A 25 1.63 -12.70 -7.79
CA VAL A 25 2.45 -12.51 -6.57
C VAL A 25 3.86 -13.02 -6.85
N TYR A 26 4.85 -12.14 -6.70
CA TYR A 26 6.26 -12.50 -6.88
C TYR A 26 6.84 -13.18 -5.63
N SER A 27 8.05 -13.72 -5.73
CA SER A 27 8.70 -14.47 -4.65
C SER A 27 9.04 -13.64 -3.42
N PHE A 28 9.30 -14.31 -2.29
CA PHE A 28 9.68 -13.74 -1.00
C PHE A 28 8.64 -12.78 -0.41
N THR A 29 7.37 -13.07 -0.62
CA THR A 29 6.25 -12.33 -0.03
C THR A 29 5.71 -13.02 1.22
N ASN A 30 5.17 -12.22 2.15
CA ASN A 30 4.43 -12.68 3.32
C ASN A 30 3.05 -12.02 3.31
N LEU A 31 2.01 -12.76 2.90
CA LEU A 31 0.64 -12.26 2.80
C LEU A 31 -0.26 -13.10 3.71
N TYR A 32 -1.02 -12.46 4.58
CA TYR A 32 -1.91 -13.19 5.48
C TYR A 32 -3.15 -12.41 5.90
N GLY A 33 -4.30 -13.09 5.86
CA GLY A 33 -5.60 -12.55 6.28
C GLY A 33 -6.02 -11.28 5.53
N CYS A 34 -5.58 -11.11 4.27
CA CYS A 34 -5.80 -9.93 3.44
C CYS A 34 -6.56 -10.30 2.16
N SER A 35 -7.02 -9.29 1.41
CA SER A 35 -7.63 -9.48 0.10
C SER A 35 -6.91 -8.71 -0.99
N ILE A 36 -6.84 -9.30 -2.19
CA ILE A 36 -6.18 -8.69 -3.36
C ILE A 36 -7.08 -8.87 -4.58
N GLY A 37 -7.56 -7.76 -5.12
CA GLY A 37 -8.46 -7.71 -6.27
C GLY A 37 -7.82 -8.06 -7.61
N ASP A 38 -8.67 -8.23 -8.61
CA ASP A 38 -8.37 -8.74 -9.94
C ASP A 38 -7.20 -8.01 -10.63
N ASN A 39 -6.39 -8.76 -11.39
CA ASN A 39 -5.30 -8.26 -12.23
C ASN A 39 -4.21 -7.51 -11.46
N SER A 40 -4.22 -7.51 -10.14
CA SER A 40 -3.24 -6.81 -9.30
C SER A 40 -1.91 -7.57 -9.24
N ARG A 41 -0.84 -6.84 -9.01
CA ARG A 41 0.52 -7.38 -8.97
C ARG A 41 1.20 -7.00 -7.67
N VAL A 42 1.74 -7.99 -6.97
CA VAL A 42 2.47 -7.84 -5.71
C VAL A 42 3.92 -8.21 -5.93
N GLY A 43 4.80 -7.23 -5.77
CA GLY A 43 6.24 -7.33 -5.96
C GLY A 43 6.93 -8.23 -4.93
N THR A 44 8.20 -8.50 -5.15
CA THR A 44 9.01 -9.31 -4.24
C THR A 44 9.27 -8.59 -2.90
N PHE A 45 9.44 -9.35 -1.82
CA PHE A 45 9.66 -8.84 -0.46
C PHE A 45 8.54 -7.92 0.06
N VAL A 46 7.32 -8.11 -0.42
CA VAL A 46 6.15 -7.39 0.09
C VAL A 46 5.57 -8.16 1.27
N GLU A 47 5.18 -7.44 2.30
CA GLU A 47 4.32 -7.94 3.37
C GLU A 47 2.97 -7.21 3.36
N ILE A 48 1.87 -8.00 3.40
CA ILE A 48 0.50 -7.48 3.57
C ILE A 48 -0.15 -8.24 4.72
N GLN A 49 -0.57 -7.50 5.73
CA GLN A 49 -1.08 -8.05 6.97
C GLN A 49 -2.60 -8.26 6.94
N ARG A 50 -3.08 -8.97 7.96
CA ARG A 50 -4.50 -9.22 8.22
C ARG A 50 -5.30 -7.93 8.21
N GLY A 51 -6.49 -7.97 7.61
CA GLY A 51 -7.39 -6.82 7.56
C GLY A 51 -7.07 -5.80 6.48
N ALA A 52 -5.87 -5.85 5.87
CA ALA A 52 -5.55 -4.98 4.75
C ALA A 52 -6.25 -5.44 3.45
N THR A 53 -6.66 -4.48 2.63
CA THR A 53 -7.31 -4.76 1.35
C THR A 53 -6.62 -4.03 0.20
N VAL A 54 -6.46 -4.72 -0.93
CA VAL A 54 -5.93 -4.17 -2.17
C VAL A 54 -6.96 -4.41 -3.27
N GLY A 55 -7.40 -3.36 -3.92
CA GLY A 55 -8.37 -3.39 -5.01
C GLY A 55 -7.82 -4.00 -6.31
N ALA A 56 -8.61 -3.87 -7.37
CA ALA A 56 -8.27 -4.40 -8.69
C ALA A 56 -7.27 -3.49 -9.44
N ASN A 57 -6.52 -4.08 -10.37
CA ASN A 57 -5.58 -3.40 -11.27
C ASN A 57 -4.48 -2.61 -10.53
N CYS A 58 -4.13 -2.99 -9.31
CA CYS A 58 -3.11 -2.36 -8.49
C CYS A 58 -1.71 -2.87 -8.81
N LYS A 59 -0.71 -2.04 -8.55
CA LYS A 59 0.71 -2.42 -8.57
C LYS A 59 1.36 -2.08 -7.24
N ILE A 60 1.63 -3.10 -6.45
CA ILE A 60 2.38 -3.00 -5.19
C ILE A 60 3.82 -3.40 -5.48
N GLN A 61 4.73 -2.44 -5.43
CA GLN A 61 6.13 -2.68 -5.76
C GLN A 61 6.91 -3.33 -4.60
N SER A 62 8.08 -3.86 -4.91
CA SER A 62 8.90 -4.62 -3.96
C SER A 62 9.26 -3.85 -2.69
N HIS A 63 9.47 -4.60 -1.60
CA HIS A 63 9.82 -4.09 -0.27
C HIS A 63 8.77 -3.18 0.38
N THR A 64 7.52 -3.25 -0.07
CA THR A 64 6.41 -2.49 0.53
C THR A 64 5.84 -3.25 1.71
N PHE A 65 5.55 -2.51 2.77
CA PHE A 65 4.86 -3.00 3.96
C PHE A 65 3.47 -2.37 4.07
N ILE A 66 2.43 -3.21 4.08
CA ILE A 66 1.03 -2.82 4.21
C ILE A 66 0.47 -3.49 5.46
N CYS A 67 0.27 -2.69 6.51
CA CYS A 67 -0.22 -3.17 7.80
C CYS A 67 -1.74 -3.27 7.85
N ASP A 68 -2.25 -3.85 8.93
CA ASP A 68 -3.67 -3.86 9.26
C ASP A 68 -4.27 -2.46 9.23
N GLY A 69 -5.54 -2.37 8.82
CA GLY A 69 -6.29 -1.12 8.71
C GLY A 69 -6.02 -0.30 7.45
N VAL A 70 -5.25 -0.82 6.50
CA VAL A 70 -4.99 -0.15 5.22
C VAL A 70 -5.93 -0.66 4.13
N GLU A 71 -6.67 0.26 3.52
CA GLU A 71 -7.49 0.04 2.33
C GLU A 71 -6.82 0.71 1.13
N ILE A 72 -6.46 -0.08 0.12
CA ILE A 72 -5.98 0.40 -1.17
C ILE A 72 -7.06 0.10 -2.20
N GLN A 73 -7.65 1.14 -2.78
CA GLN A 73 -8.70 1.01 -3.79
C GLN A 73 -8.11 0.64 -5.16
N ASP A 74 -8.97 0.57 -6.19
CA ASP A 74 -8.57 0.13 -7.52
C ASP A 74 -7.56 1.05 -8.21
N GLU A 75 -6.81 0.50 -9.16
CA GLU A 75 -5.90 1.24 -10.05
C GLU A 75 -4.77 2.00 -9.34
N VAL A 76 -4.49 1.68 -8.08
CA VAL A 76 -3.46 2.35 -7.27
C VAL A 76 -2.07 1.81 -7.61
N PHE A 77 -1.12 2.73 -7.69
CA PHE A 77 0.30 2.41 -7.75
C PHE A 77 0.96 2.68 -6.40
N VAL A 78 1.61 1.68 -5.81
CA VAL A 78 2.44 1.80 -4.61
C VAL A 78 3.89 1.49 -4.99
N GLY A 79 4.76 2.48 -4.82
CA GLY A 79 6.18 2.41 -5.16
C GLY A 79 6.98 1.46 -4.28
N HIS A 80 8.25 1.27 -4.62
CA HIS A 80 9.15 0.39 -3.86
C HIS A 80 9.41 0.92 -2.45
N GLY A 81 9.45 0.04 -1.46
CA GLY A 81 9.82 0.39 -0.10
C GLY A 81 8.87 1.38 0.60
N VAL A 82 7.62 1.45 0.17
CA VAL A 82 6.61 2.23 0.87
C VAL A 82 6.24 1.53 2.17
N VAL A 83 6.11 2.32 3.24
CA VAL A 83 5.74 1.82 4.57
C VAL A 83 4.45 2.50 5.03
N PHE A 84 3.42 1.70 5.31
CA PHE A 84 2.23 2.15 6.00
C PHE A 84 2.39 1.91 7.50
N ILE A 85 1.93 2.85 8.31
CA ILE A 85 1.97 2.81 9.76
C ILE A 85 0.54 2.73 10.27
N ASN A 86 0.26 1.88 11.25
CA ASN A 86 -1.08 1.72 11.84
C ASN A 86 -1.17 2.14 13.32
N ASP A 87 -0.04 2.47 13.94
CA ASP A 87 0.00 3.02 15.29
C ASP A 87 0.78 4.35 15.30
N ARG A 88 0.10 5.42 15.69
CA ARG A 88 0.69 6.77 15.76
C ARG A 88 1.63 6.96 16.95
N ARG A 89 1.47 6.15 17.99
CA ARG A 89 2.22 6.27 19.25
C ARG A 89 2.69 4.90 19.74
N PRO A 90 3.49 4.18 18.96
CA PRO A 90 3.85 2.80 19.27
C PRO A 90 4.61 2.70 20.60
N ARG A 91 4.27 1.68 21.37
CA ARG A 91 4.95 1.28 22.57
C ARG A 91 5.16 -0.22 22.55
N ALA A 92 6.29 -0.68 23.05
CA ALA A 92 6.56 -2.11 23.16
C ALA A 92 5.89 -2.71 24.40
N SER A 93 5.71 -1.92 25.45
CA SER A 93 5.18 -2.40 26.72
C SER A 93 4.27 -1.37 27.38
N ASN A 94 3.41 -1.88 28.27
CA ASN A 94 2.55 -1.09 29.15
C ASN A 94 3.33 -0.50 30.34
N ALA A 95 2.63 0.21 31.23
CA ALA A 95 3.23 0.83 32.41
C ALA A 95 3.83 -0.17 33.43
N SER A 96 3.42 -1.44 33.39
CA SER A 96 3.94 -2.52 34.22
C SER A 96 5.17 -3.19 33.62
N GLY A 97 5.57 -2.82 32.40
CA GLY A 97 6.71 -3.43 31.69
C GLY A 97 6.36 -4.72 30.92
N GLU A 98 5.10 -5.09 30.82
CA GLU A 98 4.61 -6.23 30.07
C GLU A 98 4.44 -5.85 28.59
N LEU A 99 4.73 -6.79 27.67
CA LEU A 99 4.51 -6.55 26.23
C LEU A 99 3.03 -6.25 25.97
N LEU A 100 2.80 -5.21 25.18
CA LEU A 100 1.44 -4.90 24.71
C LEU A 100 0.96 -6.00 23.78
N ASP A 101 -0.32 -6.36 23.92
CA ASP A 101 -1.01 -7.24 22.97
C ASP A 101 -1.81 -6.44 21.92
N ASP A 102 -2.37 -7.16 20.94
CA ASP A 102 -3.11 -6.55 19.83
C ASP A 102 -4.36 -5.78 20.26
N SER A 103 -4.83 -5.90 21.49
CA SER A 103 -6.01 -5.21 22.01
C SER A 103 -5.68 -3.88 22.72
N GLU A 104 -4.43 -3.62 22.99
CA GLU A 104 -3.99 -2.49 23.84
C GLU A 104 -3.60 -1.23 23.02
N TRP A 105 -3.82 -1.21 21.72
CA TRP A 105 -3.56 -0.05 20.87
C TRP A 105 -4.75 0.26 19.94
N LEU A 106 -4.82 1.50 19.46
CA LEU A 106 -5.91 1.96 18.62
C LEU A 106 -5.53 1.86 17.14
N LEU A 107 -6.23 1.00 16.40
CA LEU A 107 -6.10 0.91 14.96
C LEU A 107 -6.72 2.15 14.29
N GLU A 108 -5.91 2.91 13.56
CA GLU A 108 -6.36 4.03 12.74
C GLU A 108 -6.33 3.63 11.26
N HIS A 109 -7.50 3.63 10.61
CA HIS A 109 -7.64 3.22 9.22
C HIS A 109 -7.05 4.23 8.24
N THR A 110 -6.29 3.74 7.26
CA THR A 110 -5.72 4.53 6.16
C THR A 110 -6.34 4.10 4.84
N VAL A 111 -6.75 5.08 4.02
CA VAL A 111 -7.36 4.82 2.71
C VAL A 111 -6.54 5.45 1.60
N VAL A 112 -6.19 4.65 0.59
CA VAL A 112 -5.61 5.12 -0.67
C VAL A 112 -6.66 4.98 -1.75
N GLU A 113 -7.21 6.11 -2.19
CA GLU A 113 -8.33 6.12 -3.11
C GLU A 113 -7.89 5.79 -4.54
N ARG A 114 -8.89 5.46 -5.37
CA ARG A 114 -8.73 4.97 -6.74
C ARG A 114 -7.75 5.80 -7.55
N GLY A 115 -6.87 5.12 -8.27
CA GLY A 115 -5.94 5.74 -9.22
C GLY A 115 -4.85 6.62 -8.59
N ALA A 116 -4.76 6.67 -7.26
CA ALA A 116 -3.67 7.38 -6.60
C ALA A 116 -2.32 6.68 -6.84
N ALA A 117 -1.24 7.45 -6.72
CA ALA A 117 0.12 6.93 -6.84
C ALA A 117 0.97 7.36 -5.65
N VAL A 118 1.60 6.38 -5.00
CA VAL A 118 2.52 6.58 -3.88
C VAL A 118 3.93 6.31 -4.35
N GLY A 119 4.79 7.33 -4.30
CA GLY A 119 6.19 7.25 -4.72
C GLY A 119 7.03 6.35 -3.81
N SER A 120 8.10 5.79 -4.39
CA SER A 120 9.01 4.89 -3.67
C SER A 120 9.59 5.51 -2.41
N GLY A 121 9.70 4.70 -1.34
CA GLY A 121 10.26 5.13 -0.06
C GLY A 121 9.38 6.08 0.74
N ALA A 122 8.14 6.31 0.34
CA ALA A 122 7.22 7.13 1.13
C ALA A 122 6.79 6.40 2.41
N THR A 123 6.56 7.17 3.47
CA THR A 123 5.97 6.70 4.72
C THR A 123 4.60 7.32 4.89
N ILE A 124 3.58 6.50 5.10
CA ILE A 124 2.19 6.93 5.25
C ILE A 124 1.76 6.72 6.69
N LEU A 125 1.46 7.80 7.39
CA LEU A 125 0.93 7.70 8.76
C LEU A 125 -0.49 7.12 8.74
N CYS A 126 -0.85 6.49 9.86
CA CYS A 126 -2.20 6.00 10.08
C CYS A 126 -3.24 7.13 10.14
N GLY A 127 -4.48 6.79 9.84
CA GLY A 127 -5.61 7.71 9.89
C GLY A 127 -5.63 8.75 8.76
N VAL A 128 -4.81 8.60 7.71
CA VAL A 128 -4.81 9.52 6.56
C VAL A 128 -5.57 8.95 5.38
N ARG A 129 -6.14 9.86 4.59
CA ARG A 129 -6.76 9.56 3.31
C ARG A 129 -5.92 10.16 2.18
N ILE A 130 -5.49 9.33 1.23
CA ILE A 130 -4.85 9.78 -0.01
C ILE A 130 -5.94 9.77 -1.08
N GLY A 131 -6.38 10.96 -1.50
CA GLY A 131 -7.51 11.17 -2.38
C GLY A 131 -7.32 10.62 -3.79
N GLU A 132 -8.44 10.45 -4.52
CA GLU A 132 -8.49 9.90 -5.87
C GLU A 132 -7.48 10.58 -6.80
N GLY A 133 -6.70 9.79 -7.52
CA GLY A 133 -5.72 10.29 -8.49
C GLY A 133 -4.61 11.17 -7.90
N ALA A 134 -4.47 11.25 -6.58
CA ALA A 134 -3.39 12.00 -5.94
C ALA A 134 -2.01 11.37 -6.22
N LEU A 135 -0.97 12.19 -6.16
CA LEU A 135 0.42 11.76 -6.31
C LEU A 135 1.22 12.13 -5.07
N VAL A 136 1.72 11.13 -4.38
CA VAL A 136 2.69 11.26 -3.30
C VAL A 136 4.10 11.10 -3.87
N GLY A 137 4.94 12.10 -3.72
CA GLY A 137 6.33 12.07 -4.18
C GLY A 137 7.18 11.01 -3.46
N ALA A 138 8.22 10.53 -4.12
CA ALA A 138 9.16 9.57 -3.53
C ALA A 138 9.81 10.15 -2.27
N GLY A 139 9.99 9.30 -1.24
CA GLY A 139 10.56 9.67 0.06
C GLY A 139 9.69 10.60 0.91
N ALA A 140 8.46 10.86 0.53
CA ALA A 140 7.57 11.72 1.31
C ALA A 140 7.10 11.06 2.61
N VAL A 141 6.90 11.88 3.66
CA VAL A 141 6.24 11.44 4.90
C VAL A 141 4.87 12.09 4.98
N VAL A 142 3.83 11.31 4.67
CA VAL A 142 2.44 11.78 4.65
C VAL A 142 1.87 11.72 6.05
N THR A 143 1.57 12.90 6.62
CA THR A 143 1.09 13.06 8.00
C THR A 143 -0.34 13.60 8.08
N LYS A 144 -0.96 13.92 6.95
CA LYS A 144 -2.31 14.49 6.82
C LYS A 144 -2.93 14.03 5.52
N ASP A 145 -4.23 14.15 5.43
CA ASP A 145 -4.97 13.86 4.21
C ASP A 145 -4.42 14.60 2.99
N VAL A 146 -4.44 13.91 1.86
CA VAL A 146 -4.06 14.41 0.55
C VAL A 146 -5.32 14.56 -0.28
N ALA A 147 -5.61 15.76 -0.72
CA ALA A 147 -6.80 16.03 -1.54
C ALA A 147 -6.75 15.27 -2.89
N PRO A 148 -7.90 14.92 -3.47
CA PRO A 148 -7.96 14.31 -4.80
C PRO A 148 -7.15 15.10 -5.82
N HIS A 149 -6.43 14.39 -6.68
CA HIS A 149 -5.59 14.94 -7.76
C HIS A 149 -4.46 15.88 -7.29
N ALA A 150 -4.20 16.00 -5.99
CA ALA A 150 -3.10 16.81 -5.47
C ALA A 150 -1.75 16.10 -5.63
N VAL A 151 -0.69 16.88 -5.77
CA VAL A 151 0.69 16.41 -5.72
C VAL A 151 1.32 16.88 -4.43
N VAL A 152 1.77 15.95 -3.59
CA VAL A 152 2.46 16.24 -2.33
C VAL A 152 3.84 15.60 -2.30
N ALA A 153 4.83 16.25 -1.66
CA ALA A 153 6.14 15.67 -1.45
C ALA A 153 6.82 16.26 -0.21
N GLY A 154 7.92 15.65 0.20
CA GLY A 154 8.77 16.10 1.30
C GLY A 154 8.47 15.45 2.64
N ASN A 155 9.23 15.85 3.66
CA ASN A 155 9.09 15.39 5.05
C ASN A 155 8.97 16.59 6.00
N PRO A 156 7.80 16.82 6.60
CA PRO A 156 6.51 16.24 6.28
C PRO A 156 6.01 16.65 4.88
N ALA A 157 5.18 15.81 4.26
CA ALA A 157 4.66 16.09 2.92
C ALA A 157 3.87 17.39 2.87
N ARG A 158 4.10 18.18 1.81
CA ARG A 158 3.41 19.46 1.53
C ARG A 158 2.92 19.47 0.11
N LEU A 159 1.83 20.19 -0.11
CA LEU A 159 1.28 20.41 -1.46
C LEU A 159 2.32 21.13 -2.33
N LEU A 160 2.63 20.53 -3.48
CA LEU A 160 3.53 21.12 -4.47
C LEU A 160 2.73 21.84 -5.56
N LEU A 161 1.78 21.13 -6.17
CA LEU A 161 0.95 21.63 -7.26
C LEU A 161 -0.35 20.81 -7.31
N PRO A 162 -1.46 21.39 -7.81
CA PRO A 162 -2.59 20.56 -8.27
C PRO A 162 -2.08 19.64 -9.39
N ALA A 163 -2.47 18.37 -9.37
CA ALA A 163 -1.97 17.40 -10.33
C ALA A 163 -2.31 17.84 -11.77
N PRO A 164 -1.35 17.75 -12.70
CA PRO A 164 -1.66 17.93 -14.11
C PRO A 164 -2.59 16.81 -14.57
N PRO A 165 -3.53 17.07 -15.48
CA PRO A 165 -4.40 16.05 -16.03
C PRO A 165 -3.58 14.90 -16.61
N LYS A 166 -4.05 13.65 -16.45
CA LYS A 166 -3.38 12.44 -16.97
C LYS A 166 -3.00 12.66 -18.44
N ARG A 167 -1.70 12.65 -18.75
CA ARG A 167 -1.27 12.58 -20.15
C ARG A 167 -1.60 11.17 -20.65
N VAL A 168 -2.66 11.04 -21.39
CA VAL A 168 -2.90 9.86 -22.22
C VAL A 168 -1.79 9.85 -23.28
N ARG A 169 -0.84 8.92 -23.18
CA ARG A 169 0.01 8.63 -24.35
C ARG A 169 -0.92 8.11 -25.44
N SER A 170 -1.15 8.91 -26.47
CA SER A 170 -1.66 8.39 -27.70
C SER A 170 -0.61 7.41 -28.23
N LEU A 171 -0.91 6.13 -28.17
CA LEU A 171 -0.21 5.14 -28.98
C LEU A 171 -0.62 5.45 -30.41
N SER A 172 0.16 6.25 -31.11
CA SER A 172 0.03 6.34 -32.56
C SER A 172 0.35 4.98 -33.17
N PRO A 173 -0.42 4.53 -34.15
CA PRO A 173 -0.27 3.22 -34.80
C PRO A 173 1.08 3.03 -35.45
#